data_7c36ff16bc0576c8b752a14813ce575b
#
_entry.id   7c36ff16bc0576c8b752a14813ce575b
#
_cell.length_a   1.000
_cell.length_b   1.000
_cell.length_c   1.000
_cell.angle_alpha   90.00
_cell.angle_beta   90.00
_cell.angle_gamma   90.00
#
_symmetry.space_group_name_H-M   'P 1'
#
loop_
_entity.id
_entity.type
_entity.pdbx_description
1 polymer ?
#
loop_
_entity_poly.entity_id
_entity_poly.type
_entity_poly.pdbx_seq_one_letter_code
_entity_poly.pdbx_strand_id
1 'polypeptide(L)'
;MRDPINRRVFLKGGAMALLAMGMPPEFLARSLLAETRAAARKKTLICIFQRGAADGLSMVVPFGDPAYYAARRSIAIADPAKRGVRGALDLDGHFGLHPALEPLLELYRRRELAIVHAAGSPSPSRSHFEAQDIMETASPDRRAADGWLNRVLRETECAGCAGRTLADPHAHAADHAAGQQALRGVAMGSELPLSLRGAAPALAIADLDRFGVAGGRDASLAGTFARMYGTEHGDRVSGAAGEGLDAAELLKRIDPARYEPAAGIRYPQTDFGRSLRQIAQLVKAGAGVEVAFADLGGWDTHVAQGGADGQLARRLGELAQGIRALHDDLGEGMRDVVILTMSEFGRTVAENGTGGTDHGHANCMFVLGGDVRGGRVLGDWPGLAPEQLNEGRDLKVTTDFRDVFAEVAGKHLGATHLDRVFPGFDASPARFRGVLS
;
A
#
# COMPACT_ATOMS: atom_id res chain seq x y z
N MET A 1 10.68 44.26 28.14
CA MET A 1 10.28 42.82 28.01
C MET A 1 8.94 42.82 27.29
N ARG A 2 8.91 42.34 26.03
CA ARG A 2 7.68 42.22 25.23
C ARG A 2 7.27 40.73 25.32
N ASP A 3 6.10 40.48 25.90
CA ASP A 3 5.51 39.13 25.93
C ASP A 3 5.29 38.61 24.49
N PRO A 4 5.61 37.34 24.19
CA PRO A 4 5.30 36.77 22.89
C PRO A 4 3.79 36.64 22.75
N ILE A 5 3.21 37.30 21.77
CA ILE A 5 1.79 37.19 21.44
C ILE A 5 1.50 35.72 21.12
N ASN A 6 0.69 35.06 21.94
CA ASN A 6 0.31 33.68 21.79
C ASN A 6 -0.52 33.52 20.51
N ARG A 7 -0.20 32.54 19.67
CA ARG A 7 -0.84 32.26 18.37
C ARG A 7 -2.39 32.17 18.47
N ARG A 8 -2.91 31.68 19.63
CA ARG A 8 -4.36 31.68 19.93
C ARG A 8 -4.95 33.09 20.09
N VAL A 9 -4.20 34.05 20.62
CA VAL A 9 -4.65 35.43 20.80
C VAL A 9 -4.65 36.14 19.46
N PHE A 10 -3.68 35.87 18.59
CA PHE A 10 -3.62 36.39 17.22
C PHE A 10 -4.79 35.89 16.37
N LEU A 11 -5.11 34.59 16.43
CA LEU A 11 -6.25 33.99 15.71
C LEU A 11 -7.59 34.53 16.19
N LYS A 12 -7.80 34.74 17.51
CA LYS A 12 -9.02 35.36 18.06
C LYS A 12 -9.14 36.83 17.66
N GLY A 13 -8.04 37.58 17.69
CA GLY A 13 -7.98 38.98 17.27
C GLY A 13 -8.23 39.16 15.77
N GLY A 14 -7.66 38.29 14.94
CA GLY A 14 -7.87 38.28 13.50
C GLY A 14 -9.32 37.94 13.12
N ALA A 15 -9.96 36.96 13.78
CA ALA A 15 -11.36 36.61 13.56
C ALA A 15 -12.30 37.77 13.94
N MET A 16 -12.03 38.48 15.03
CA MET A 16 -12.79 39.67 15.45
C MET A 16 -12.63 40.83 14.45
N ALA A 17 -11.43 41.03 13.91
CA ALA A 17 -11.17 42.05 12.89
C ALA A 17 -11.92 41.76 11.56
N LEU A 18 -12.01 40.48 11.15
CA LEU A 18 -12.75 40.06 9.97
C LEU A 18 -14.27 40.20 10.15
N LEU A 19 -14.80 39.92 11.33
CA LEU A 19 -16.21 40.19 11.67
C LEU A 19 -16.52 41.71 11.63
N ALA A 20 -15.62 42.55 12.12
CA ALA A 20 -15.77 44.00 12.05
C ALA A 20 -15.75 44.53 10.60
N MET A 21 -15.16 43.79 9.65
CA MET A 21 -15.17 44.09 8.22
C MET A 21 -16.41 43.51 7.48
N GLY A 22 -17.40 42.99 8.20
CA GLY A 22 -18.65 42.51 7.61
C GLY A 22 -18.57 41.18 6.86
N MET A 23 -17.54 40.35 7.12
CA MET A 23 -17.46 39.04 6.50
C MET A 23 -18.47 38.03 7.12
N PRO A 24 -19.15 37.20 6.29
CA PRO A 24 -20.14 36.25 6.79
C PRO A 24 -19.55 35.26 7.79
N PRO A 25 -20.26 34.92 8.88
CA PRO A 25 -19.82 33.92 9.85
C PRO A 25 -19.50 32.56 9.24
N GLU A 26 -20.17 32.18 8.15
CA GLU A 26 -19.92 30.96 7.39
C GLU A 26 -18.55 30.91 6.73
N PHE A 27 -18.02 32.05 6.27
CA PHE A 27 -16.67 32.13 5.72
C PHE A 27 -15.62 31.83 6.80
N LEU A 28 -15.78 32.40 8.00
CA LEU A 28 -14.88 32.18 9.14
C LEU A 28 -14.95 30.72 9.63
N ALA A 29 -16.15 30.15 9.67
CA ALA A 29 -16.30 28.73 10.00
C ALA A 29 -15.64 27.82 8.95
N ARG A 30 -15.78 28.13 7.67
CA ARG A 30 -15.13 27.39 6.57
C ARG A 30 -13.60 27.55 6.61
N SER A 31 -13.07 28.75 6.87
CA SER A 31 -11.62 28.98 6.99
C SER A 31 -11.04 28.27 8.20
N LEU A 32 -11.69 28.28 9.34
CA LEU A 32 -11.26 27.54 10.54
C LEU A 32 -11.34 26.01 10.36
N LEU A 33 -12.37 25.53 9.66
CA LEU A 33 -12.50 24.11 9.30
C LEU A 33 -11.46 23.70 8.26
N ALA A 34 -11.10 24.57 7.31
CA ALA A 34 -10.04 24.34 6.36
C ALA A 34 -8.65 24.30 7.03
N GLU A 35 -8.38 25.22 7.98
CA GLU A 35 -7.13 25.19 8.75
C GLU A 35 -7.02 23.99 9.70
N THR A 36 -8.12 23.59 10.36
CA THR A 36 -8.13 22.36 11.18
C THR A 36 -7.99 21.10 10.34
N ARG A 37 -8.45 21.11 9.09
CA ARG A 37 -8.26 20.01 8.13
C ARG A 37 -6.87 20.00 7.50
N ALA A 38 -6.28 21.16 7.19
CA ALA A 38 -4.89 21.26 6.73
C ALA A 38 -3.88 20.82 7.81
N ALA A 39 -4.29 20.83 9.08
CA ALA A 39 -3.51 20.29 10.19
C ALA A 39 -3.71 18.79 10.43
N ALA A 40 -4.74 18.17 9.85
CA ALA A 40 -4.88 16.72 9.84
C ALA A 40 -3.85 16.15 8.86
N ARG A 41 -2.81 15.50 9.38
CA ARG A 41 -1.80 14.84 8.57
C ARG A 41 -2.49 13.82 7.65
N LYS A 42 -2.21 13.90 6.36
CA LYS A 42 -2.73 12.92 5.41
C LYS A 42 -2.07 11.57 5.68
N LYS A 43 -2.89 10.56 5.85
CA LYS A 43 -2.45 9.17 5.97
C LYS A 43 -2.15 8.60 4.59
N THR A 44 -1.11 7.78 4.50
CA THR A 44 -0.69 7.15 3.24
C THR A 44 -0.65 5.63 3.39
N LEU A 45 -1.31 4.93 2.49
CA LEU A 45 -1.20 3.49 2.33
C LEU A 45 -0.25 3.18 1.16
N ILE A 46 0.76 2.36 1.42
CA ILE A 46 1.68 1.85 0.39
C ILE A 46 1.40 0.37 0.22
N CYS A 47 0.82 -0.02 -0.92
CA CYS A 47 0.58 -1.41 -1.26
C CYS A 47 1.75 -1.96 -2.08
N ILE A 48 2.30 -3.09 -1.64
CA ILE A 48 3.34 -3.83 -2.35
C ILE A 48 2.74 -5.15 -2.82
N PHE A 49 2.60 -5.32 -4.14
CA PHE A 49 2.10 -6.56 -4.71
C PHE A 49 3.26 -7.50 -5.05
N GLN A 50 3.29 -8.65 -4.41
CA GLN A 50 4.24 -9.74 -4.64
C GLN A 50 3.71 -10.65 -5.75
N ARG A 51 3.94 -10.28 -7.03
CA ARG A 51 3.36 -11.00 -8.18
C ARG A 51 4.09 -12.31 -8.47
N GLY A 52 3.33 -13.37 -8.52
CA GLY A 52 3.79 -14.73 -8.80
C GLY A 52 3.61 -15.68 -7.62
N ALA A 53 2.70 -15.38 -6.69
CA ALA A 53 2.36 -16.23 -5.56
C ALA A 53 3.55 -16.48 -4.62
N ALA A 54 3.80 -15.55 -3.74
CA ALA A 54 4.84 -15.66 -2.73
C ALA A 54 4.63 -16.89 -1.82
N ASP A 55 5.72 -17.54 -1.42
CA ASP A 55 5.65 -18.70 -0.55
C ASP A 55 5.60 -18.30 0.93
N GLY A 56 4.40 -18.11 1.45
CA GLY A 56 4.15 -17.70 2.84
C GLY A 56 4.78 -18.61 3.88
N LEU A 57 4.86 -19.92 3.61
CA LEU A 57 5.47 -20.90 4.54
C LEU A 57 6.99 -20.80 4.59
N SER A 58 7.64 -20.29 3.54
CA SER A 58 9.07 -19.96 3.58
C SER A 58 9.32 -18.53 4.07
N MET A 59 8.37 -17.60 3.86
CA MET A 59 8.48 -16.22 4.38
C MET A 59 8.38 -16.18 5.91
N VAL A 60 7.35 -16.85 6.44
CA VAL A 60 7.02 -16.94 7.87
C VAL A 60 6.94 -18.41 8.21
N VAL A 61 8.05 -18.93 8.65
CA VAL A 61 8.34 -20.36 8.81
C VAL A 61 7.64 -20.90 10.07
N PRO A 62 6.74 -21.85 9.97
CA PRO A 62 6.16 -22.52 11.14
C PRO A 62 7.14 -23.59 11.68
N PHE A 63 8.29 -23.16 12.18
CA PHE A 63 9.36 -24.08 12.60
C PHE A 63 8.93 -24.95 13.79
N GLY A 64 7.93 -24.53 14.55
CA GLY A 64 7.31 -25.31 15.62
C GLY A 64 6.38 -26.42 15.15
N ASP A 65 6.09 -26.53 13.84
CA ASP A 65 5.26 -27.58 13.26
C ASP A 65 6.13 -28.65 12.58
N PRO A 66 6.21 -29.88 13.13
CA PRO A 66 7.05 -30.95 12.54
C PRO A 66 6.65 -31.32 11.11
N ALA A 67 5.36 -31.14 10.72
CA ALA A 67 4.89 -31.43 9.38
C ALA A 67 5.52 -30.53 8.33
N TYR A 68 5.96 -29.32 8.69
CA TYR A 68 6.70 -28.42 7.81
C TYR A 68 7.96 -29.08 7.26
N TYR A 69 8.76 -29.68 8.13
CA TYR A 69 10.01 -30.35 7.74
C TYR A 69 9.77 -31.64 6.95
N ALA A 70 8.70 -32.36 7.30
CA ALA A 70 8.32 -33.58 6.56
C ALA A 70 7.91 -33.26 5.12
N ALA A 71 7.21 -32.12 4.90
CA ALA A 71 6.72 -31.68 3.60
C ALA A 71 7.80 -31.01 2.73
N ARG A 72 8.86 -30.42 3.33
CA ARG A 72 9.84 -29.57 2.65
C ARG A 72 11.27 -30.02 2.94
N ARG A 73 11.63 -31.24 2.54
CA ARG A 73 12.92 -31.88 2.90
C ARG A 73 14.14 -31.13 2.38
N SER A 74 14.06 -30.54 1.17
CA SER A 74 15.18 -29.88 0.51
C SER A 74 15.14 -28.35 0.63
N ILE A 75 13.96 -27.76 0.84
CA ILE A 75 13.76 -26.30 0.85
C ILE A 75 13.38 -25.76 2.23
N ALA A 76 13.23 -26.62 3.26
CA ALA A 76 12.90 -26.16 4.60
C ALA A 76 13.95 -25.23 5.17
N ILE A 77 13.49 -24.16 5.81
CA ILE A 77 14.35 -23.29 6.61
C ILE A 77 14.58 -23.95 7.96
N ALA A 78 15.82 -24.06 8.37
CA ALA A 78 16.20 -24.75 9.59
C ALA A 78 15.58 -24.06 10.84
N ASP A 79 15.38 -24.87 11.87
CA ASP A 79 14.98 -24.41 13.21
C ASP A 79 15.99 -23.38 13.74
N PRO A 80 15.56 -22.29 14.41
CA PRO A 80 16.42 -21.28 15.01
C PRO A 80 17.48 -21.83 15.97
N ALA A 81 17.18 -22.92 16.68
CA ALA A 81 18.08 -23.55 17.63
C ALA A 81 19.20 -24.38 16.96
N LYS A 82 19.09 -24.67 15.65
CA LYS A 82 20.06 -25.49 14.94
C LYS A 82 21.37 -24.73 14.67
N ARG A 83 22.42 -25.07 15.44
CA ARG A 83 23.74 -24.40 15.32
C ARG A 83 24.39 -24.64 13.96
N GLY A 84 25.16 -23.64 13.47
CA GLY A 84 25.98 -23.74 12.26
C GLY A 84 25.20 -23.69 10.94
N VAL A 85 23.88 -23.43 10.97
CA VAL A 85 23.02 -23.28 9.80
C VAL A 85 22.27 -21.95 9.89
N ARG A 86 22.02 -21.29 8.75
CA ARG A 86 21.13 -20.14 8.69
C ARG A 86 19.69 -20.63 8.89
N GLY A 87 19.21 -20.54 10.12
CA GLY A 87 17.85 -20.93 10.50
C GLY A 87 16.86 -19.77 10.43
N ALA A 88 15.59 -20.08 10.69
CA ALA A 88 14.55 -19.09 10.84
C ALA A 88 14.88 -18.12 11.99
N LEU A 89 14.43 -16.87 11.87
CA LEU A 89 14.59 -15.87 12.92
C LEU A 89 13.34 -15.93 13.81
N ASP A 90 13.50 -16.45 15.00
CA ASP A 90 12.40 -16.71 15.94
C ASP A 90 11.58 -15.44 16.25
N LEU A 91 10.27 -15.57 16.16
CA LEU A 91 9.29 -14.52 16.44
C LEU A 91 8.54 -14.75 17.77
N ASP A 92 8.11 -15.99 18.02
CA ASP A 92 7.20 -16.34 19.12
C ASP A 92 7.32 -17.79 19.64
N GLY A 93 8.38 -18.51 19.25
CA GLY A 93 8.60 -19.91 19.61
C GLY A 93 7.91 -20.94 18.70
N HIS A 94 7.07 -20.49 17.76
CA HIS A 94 6.39 -21.34 16.76
C HIS A 94 6.68 -20.86 15.34
N PHE A 95 6.61 -19.56 15.11
CA PHE A 95 6.90 -18.93 13.82
C PHE A 95 8.24 -18.22 13.84
N GLY A 96 8.90 -18.19 12.68
CA GLY A 96 10.11 -17.42 12.47
C GLY A 96 10.14 -16.77 11.09
N LEU A 97 10.81 -15.63 10.96
CA LEU A 97 11.07 -15.04 9.65
C LEU A 97 12.16 -15.83 8.91
N HIS A 98 12.01 -15.91 7.59
CA HIS A 98 13.10 -16.35 6.72
C HIS A 98 14.36 -15.53 6.99
N PRO A 99 15.58 -16.12 7.02
CA PRO A 99 16.81 -15.37 7.35
C PRO A 99 17.10 -14.20 6.41
N ALA A 100 16.63 -14.23 5.16
CA ALA A 100 16.73 -13.09 4.24
C ALA A 100 15.83 -11.90 4.60
N LEU A 101 14.85 -12.08 5.49
CA LEU A 101 13.97 -11.03 6.03
C LEU A 101 14.55 -10.38 7.30
N GLU A 102 15.80 -10.67 7.65
CA GLU A 102 16.47 -10.11 8.84
C GLU A 102 16.30 -8.59 8.98
N PRO A 103 16.34 -7.74 7.92
CA PRO A 103 16.11 -6.31 8.05
C PRO A 103 14.77 -5.92 8.65
N LEU A 104 13.76 -6.81 8.59
CA LEU A 104 12.42 -6.58 9.15
C LEU A 104 12.27 -7.06 10.59
N LEU A 105 13.19 -7.87 11.12
CA LEU A 105 13.10 -8.44 12.46
C LEU A 105 13.05 -7.35 13.55
N GLU A 106 13.83 -6.30 13.39
CA GLU A 106 13.83 -5.18 14.33
C GLU A 106 12.49 -4.43 14.33
N LEU A 107 11.87 -4.26 13.17
CA LEU A 107 10.53 -3.65 13.05
C LEU A 107 9.46 -4.51 13.75
N TYR A 108 9.58 -5.83 13.66
CA TYR A 108 8.72 -6.75 14.41
C TYR A 108 8.91 -6.58 15.91
N ARG A 109 10.16 -6.58 16.41
CA ARG A 109 10.49 -6.42 17.82
C ARG A 109 10.02 -5.06 18.40
N ARG A 110 10.09 -4.03 17.58
CA ARG A 110 9.59 -2.68 17.91
C ARG A 110 8.07 -2.55 17.79
N ARG A 111 7.39 -3.66 17.44
CA ARG A 111 5.93 -3.72 17.25
C ARG A 111 5.42 -2.81 16.12
N GLU A 112 6.22 -2.57 15.12
CA GLU A 112 5.92 -1.80 13.92
C GLU A 112 5.54 -2.70 12.73
N LEU A 113 5.73 -4.02 12.85
CA LEU A 113 5.34 -5.05 11.86
C LEU A 113 4.38 -6.04 12.50
N ALA A 114 3.19 -6.17 11.95
CA ALA A 114 2.25 -7.28 12.17
C ALA A 114 2.29 -8.24 10.97
N ILE A 115 2.15 -9.52 11.24
CA ILE A 115 2.09 -10.57 10.23
C ILE A 115 0.72 -11.23 10.36
N VAL A 116 0.00 -11.40 9.24
CA VAL A 116 -1.24 -12.18 9.20
C VAL A 116 -0.96 -13.43 8.40
N HIS A 117 -0.90 -14.60 9.08
CA HIS A 117 -0.66 -15.89 8.44
C HIS A 117 -1.97 -16.58 8.04
N ALA A 118 -1.88 -17.57 7.18
CA ALA A 118 -3.04 -18.30 6.64
C ALA A 118 -4.11 -17.38 6.04
N ALA A 119 -3.67 -16.25 5.46
CA ALA A 119 -4.52 -15.27 4.79
C ALA A 119 -4.63 -15.57 3.30
N GLY A 120 -5.79 -15.33 2.71
CA GLY A 120 -5.99 -15.53 1.27
C GLY A 120 -7.40 -15.26 0.81
N SER A 121 -7.63 -15.51 -0.48
CA SER A 121 -8.94 -15.41 -1.09
C SER A 121 -9.79 -16.67 -0.79
N PRO A 122 -11.11 -16.55 -0.59
CA PRO A 122 -12.00 -17.70 -0.56
C PRO A 122 -12.17 -18.37 -1.93
N SER A 123 -11.72 -17.75 -3.02
CA SER A 123 -11.74 -18.34 -4.36
C SER A 123 -10.75 -19.50 -4.45
N PRO A 124 -11.15 -20.64 -5.03
CA PRO A 124 -10.26 -21.77 -5.23
C PRO A 124 -9.32 -21.61 -6.43
N SER A 125 -9.35 -20.48 -7.12
CA SER A 125 -8.56 -20.24 -8.32
C SER A 125 -7.07 -20.27 -8.03
N ARG A 126 -6.35 -21.01 -8.87
CA ARG A 126 -4.88 -21.10 -8.91
C ARG A 126 -4.31 -20.50 -10.20
N SER A 127 -5.12 -19.74 -10.94
CA SER A 127 -4.70 -18.96 -12.10
C SER A 127 -4.20 -17.60 -11.64
N HIS A 128 -2.95 -17.26 -11.96
CA HIS A 128 -2.40 -15.95 -11.63
C HIS A 128 -3.28 -14.80 -12.11
N PHE A 129 -3.74 -14.86 -13.37
CA PHE A 129 -4.57 -13.80 -13.95
C PHE A 129 -5.85 -13.58 -13.14
N GLU A 130 -6.60 -14.65 -12.89
CA GLU A 130 -7.86 -14.56 -12.17
C GLU A 130 -7.66 -14.16 -10.70
N ALA A 131 -6.66 -14.75 -10.03
CA ALA A 131 -6.42 -14.46 -8.62
C ALA A 131 -5.82 -13.05 -8.40
N GLN A 132 -5.04 -12.53 -9.35
CA GLN A 132 -4.59 -11.14 -9.32
C GLN A 132 -5.77 -10.20 -9.48
N ASP A 133 -6.68 -10.44 -10.42
CA ASP A 133 -7.91 -9.66 -10.58
C ASP A 133 -8.75 -9.66 -9.30
N ILE A 134 -8.91 -10.82 -8.66
CA ILE A 134 -9.61 -10.95 -7.38
C ILE A 134 -8.95 -10.13 -6.27
N MET A 135 -7.63 -10.21 -6.16
CA MET A 135 -6.88 -9.48 -5.14
C MET A 135 -6.96 -7.95 -5.39
N GLU A 136 -6.85 -7.54 -6.64
CA GLU A 136 -6.86 -6.14 -7.03
C GLU A 136 -8.25 -5.51 -6.99
N THR A 137 -9.30 -6.27 -7.27
CA THR A 137 -10.68 -5.80 -7.13
C THR A 137 -11.27 -6.04 -5.74
N ALA A 138 -10.63 -6.88 -4.91
CA ALA A 138 -11.19 -7.41 -3.67
C ALA A 138 -12.60 -8.01 -3.84
N SER A 139 -12.88 -8.61 -5.02
CA SER A 139 -14.19 -9.11 -5.41
C SER A 139 -14.10 -10.53 -5.97
N PRO A 140 -14.00 -11.57 -5.11
CA PRO A 140 -13.93 -12.97 -5.54
C PRO A 140 -15.16 -13.41 -6.34
N ASP A 141 -16.30 -12.81 -6.11
CA ASP A 141 -17.57 -13.06 -6.81
C ASP A 141 -17.78 -12.12 -8.02
N ARG A 142 -16.75 -11.34 -8.41
CA ARG A 142 -16.75 -10.44 -9.57
C ARG A 142 -17.86 -9.39 -9.57
N ARG A 143 -18.33 -8.95 -8.42
CA ARG A 143 -19.34 -7.89 -8.29
C ARG A 143 -18.78 -6.50 -8.60
N ALA A 144 -17.45 -6.32 -8.53
CA ALA A 144 -16.77 -5.08 -8.85
C ALA A 144 -15.77 -5.29 -9.99
N ALA A 145 -15.77 -4.38 -10.94
CA ALA A 145 -14.81 -4.35 -12.06
C ALA A 145 -13.71 -3.30 -11.85
N ASP A 146 -13.91 -2.37 -10.93
CA ASP A 146 -12.94 -1.35 -10.52
C ASP A 146 -12.10 -1.85 -9.34
N GLY A 147 -10.95 -1.21 -9.12
CA GLY A 147 -10.00 -1.58 -8.08
C GLY A 147 -10.44 -1.15 -6.68
N TRP A 148 -10.12 -1.96 -5.67
CA TRP A 148 -10.48 -1.65 -4.29
C TRP A 148 -9.79 -0.38 -3.76
N LEU A 149 -8.55 -0.12 -4.16
CA LEU A 149 -7.82 1.10 -3.79
C LEU A 149 -8.46 2.35 -4.43
N ASN A 150 -8.95 2.23 -5.67
CA ASN A 150 -9.68 3.32 -6.31
C ASN A 150 -11.00 3.60 -5.60
N ARG A 151 -11.71 2.55 -5.16
CA ARG A 151 -12.93 2.72 -4.35
C ARG A 151 -12.64 3.37 -3.00
N VAL A 152 -11.51 3.04 -2.34
CA VAL A 152 -11.07 3.74 -1.13
C VAL A 152 -10.84 5.22 -1.40
N LEU A 153 -10.09 5.56 -2.45
CA LEU A 153 -9.85 6.97 -2.83
C LEU A 153 -11.16 7.73 -3.05
N ARG A 154 -12.16 7.08 -3.66
CA ARG A 154 -13.48 7.69 -3.86
C ARG A 154 -14.24 7.90 -2.54
N GLU A 155 -14.18 6.95 -1.60
CA GLU A 155 -14.85 7.06 -0.30
C GLU A 155 -14.14 8.04 0.67
N THR A 156 -12.85 8.29 0.47
CA THR A 156 -12.07 9.27 1.25
C THR A 156 -12.05 10.66 0.61
N GLU A 157 -12.75 10.85 -0.50
CA GLU A 157 -12.96 12.18 -1.06
C GLU A 157 -13.62 13.11 -0.03
N CYS A 158 -13.17 14.37 -0.04
CA CYS A 158 -13.55 15.40 0.92
C CYS A 158 -15.04 15.33 1.31
N ALA A 159 -15.34 15.25 2.62
CA ALA A 159 -16.73 15.26 3.14
C ALA A 159 -17.55 16.52 2.77
N GLY A 160 -16.91 17.59 2.27
CA GLY A 160 -17.56 18.74 1.63
C GLY A 160 -18.05 18.45 0.22
N CYS A 161 -17.57 17.34 -0.39
CA CYS A 161 -17.97 16.87 -1.73
C CYS A 161 -19.00 15.73 -1.66
N ALA A 162 -19.16 15.09 -0.52
CA ALA A 162 -20.14 14.03 -0.31
C ALA A 162 -21.56 14.60 -0.40
N GLY A 163 -22.30 14.23 -1.44
CA GLY A 163 -23.68 14.61 -1.65
C GLY A 163 -23.96 15.62 -2.79
N ARG A 164 -22.94 16.06 -3.51
CA ARG A 164 -23.13 16.84 -4.74
C ARG A 164 -23.06 15.92 -5.95
N THR A 165 -24.14 15.89 -6.71
CA THR A 165 -24.24 15.16 -7.98
C THR A 165 -23.22 15.71 -8.97
N LEU A 166 -22.71 14.86 -9.86
CA LEU A 166 -21.77 15.11 -10.97
C LEU A 166 -22.18 16.24 -11.95
N ALA A 167 -23.15 17.09 -11.58
CA ALA A 167 -23.69 18.14 -12.44
C ALA A 167 -22.81 19.40 -12.54
N ASP A 168 -21.80 19.57 -11.68
CA ASP A 168 -20.88 20.72 -11.78
C ASP A 168 -19.43 20.33 -11.39
N PRO A 169 -18.63 19.85 -12.36
CA PRO A 169 -17.22 19.51 -12.13
C PRO A 169 -16.35 20.71 -11.76
N HIS A 170 -16.79 21.93 -12.05
CA HIS A 170 -15.97 23.14 -11.91
C HIS A 170 -16.11 23.84 -10.56
N ALA A 171 -17.14 23.53 -9.77
CA ALA A 171 -17.34 24.16 -8.45
C ALA A 171 -16.34 23.72 -7.37
N HIS A 172 -15.54 22.68 -7.61
CA HIS A 172 -14.63 22.04 -6.65
C HIS A 172 -13.14 22.36 -6.87
N ALA A 173 -12.76 22.82 -8.04
CA ALA A 173 -11.37 23.10 -8.39
C ALA A 173 -10.75 24.26 -7.60
N ALA A 174 -11.58 25.11 -6.96
CA ALA A 174 -11.10 26.28 -6.24
C ALA A 174 -10.60 26.01 -4.80
N ASP A 175 -11.04 24.91 -4.18
CA ASP A 175 -10.74 24.61 -2.76
C ASP A 175 -9.54 23.67 -2.55
N HIS A 176 -9.03 23.05 -3.61
CA HIS A 176 -7.85 22.20 -3.57
C HIS A 176 -6.82 22.74 -4.56
N ALA A 177 -5.56 22.87 -4.14
CA ALA A 177 -4.50 23.25 -5.06
C ALA A 177 -4.51 22.28 -6.26
N ALA A 178 -4.71 22.82 -7.47
CA ALA A 178 -4.70 22.03 -8.70
C ALA A 178 -3.46 21.13 -8.70
N GLY A 179 -3.61 19.87 -9.04
CA GLY A 179 -2.55 18.84 -9.02
C GLY A 179 -2.45 18.02 -7.75
N GLN A 180 -2.92 18.46 -6.58
CA GLN A 180 -2.92 17.61 -5.38
C GLN A 180 -3.92 16.45 -5.48
N GLN A 181 -5.02 16.61 -6.20
CA GLN A 181 -5.98 15.53 -6.41
C GLN A 181 -5.45 14.46 -7.37
N ALA A 182 -4.69 14.84 -8.38
CA ALA A 182 -4.13 13.92 -9.36
C ALA A 182 -3.09 12.94 -8.78
N LEU A 183 -2.41 13.29 -7.69
CA LEU A 183 -1.42 12.46 -7.02
C LEU A 183 -1.95 11.71 -5.79
N ARG A 184 -3.25 11.74 -5.50
CA ARG A 184 -3.82 10.98 -4.38
C ARG A 184 -3.59 9.47 -4.54
N GLY A 185 -3.72 8.93 -5.76
CA GLY A 185 -3.41 7.55 -6.13
C GLY A 185 -2.25 7.50 -7.10
N VAL A 186 -1.15 6.83 -6.74
CA VAL A 186 0.01 6.68 -7.62
C VAL A 186 0.46 5.22 -7.70
N ALA A 187 0.79 4.77 -8.91
CA ALA A 187 1.45 3.49 -9.12
C ALA A 187 2.84 3.73 -9.71
N MET A 188 3.86 3.11 -9.16
CA MET A 188 5.21 3.15 -9.71
C MET A 188 5.35 2.10 -10.81
N GLY A 189 5.11 2.50 -12.06
CA GLY A 189 5.13 1.61 -13.21
C GLY A 189 4.64 2.29 -14.49
N SER A 190 4.72 1.59 -15.61
CA SER A 190 4.26 2.07 -16.93
C SER A 190 2.75 2.00 -17.11
N GLU A 191 2.05 1.21 -16.30
CA GLU A 191 0.61 0.98 -16.39
C GLU A 191 -0.05 1.11 -15.03
N LEU A 192 -1.31 1.57 -15.04
CA LEU A 192 -2.11 1.63 -13.84
C LEU A 192 -2.62 0.23 -13.47
N PRO A 193 -2.27 -0.31 -12.28
CA PRO A 193 -2.74 -1.61 -11.83
C PRO A 193 -4.27 -1.59 -11.66
N LEU A 194 -4.90 -2.74 -11.80
CA LEU A 194 -6.36 -2.85 -11.65
C LEU A 194 -6.84 -2.32 -10.29
N SER A 195 -6.05 -2.49 -9.23
CA SER A 195 -6.35 -1.93 -7.89
C SER A 195 -6.65 -0.43 -7.88
N LEU A 196 -6.00 0.34 -8.78
CA LEU A 196 -6.16 1.79 -8.88
C LEU A 196 -7.05 2.23 -10.05
N ARG A 197 -7.55 1.31 -10.87
CA ARG A 197 -8.48 1.66 -11.96
C ARG A 197 -9.89 1.90 -11.41
N GLY A 198 -10.52 3.00 -11.84
CA GLY A 198 -11.88 3.35 -11.43
C GLY A 198 -12.20 4.82 -11.67
N ALA A 199 -13.15 5.37 -10.90
CA ALA A 199 -13.63 6.74 -11.07
C ALA A 199 -12.77 7.80 -10.36
N ALA A 200 -12.05 7.42 -9.29
CA ALA A 200 -11.13 8.34 -8.63
C ALA A 200 -9.86 8.53 -9.46
N PRO A 201 -9.31 9.77 -9.55
CA PRO A 201 -8.06 10.03 -10.23
C PRO A 201 -6.90 9.22 -9.65
N ALA A 202 -6.12 8.56 -10.53
CA ALA A 202 -4.90 7.86 -10.18
C ALA A 202 -3.94 7.85 -11.36
N LEU A 203 -2.63 7.89 -11.09
CA LEU A 203 -1.60 7.99 -12.10
C LEU A 203 -0.59 6.84 -12.03
N ALA A 204 -0.19 6.34 -13.20
CA ALA A 204 0.97 5.48 -13.34
C ALA A 204 2.20 6.36 -13.67
N ILE A 205 3.26 6.20 -12.90
CA ILE A 205 4.50 6.96 -13.01
C ILE A 205 5.66 5.98 -13.12
N ALA A 206 6.19 5.80 -14.32
CA ALA A 206 7.32 4.90 -14.54
C ALA A 206 8.64 5.49 -14.00
N ASP A 207 8.80 6.80 -14.11
CA ASP A 207 9.99 7.52 -13.66
C ASP A 207 9.60 8.97 -13.35
N LEU A 208 9.78 9.37 -12.09
CA LEU A 208 9.47 10.74 -11.65
C LEU A 208 10.34 11.79 -12.34
N ASP A 209 11.61 11.48 -12.60
CA ASP A 209 12.53 12.42 -13.22
C ASP A 209 12.19 12.70 -14.70
N ARG A 210 11.43 11.79 -15.30
CA ARG A 210 11.00 11.84 -16.72
C ARG A 210 9.50 12.07 -16.87
N PHE A 211 8.76 12.20 -15.77
CA PHE A 211 7.32 12.37 -15.82
C PHE A 211 6.96 13.76 -16.38
N GLY A 212 6.18 13.79 -17.45
CA GLY A 212 5.74 14.99 -18.13
C GLY A 212 5.47 14.76 -19.61
N VAL A 213 5.05 15.82 -20.29
CA VAL A 213 4.86 15.77 -21.75
C VAL A 213 6.22 15.73 -22.44
N ALA A 214 6.46 14.76 -23.31
CA ALA A 214 7.67 14.68 -24.12
C ALA A 214 7.84 16.01 -24.91
N GLY A 215 8.95 16.74 -24.68
CA GLY A 215 9.14 18.10 -25.19
C GLY A 215 8.79 19.21 -24.19
N GLY A 216 8.40 18.88 -22.96
CA GLY A 216 7.90 19.80 -21.92
C GLY A 216 8.88 20.84 -21.35
N ARG A 217 10.08 21.04 -21.94
CA ARG A 217 10.87 22.26 -21.80
C ARG A 217 10.34 23.40 -22.69
N ASP A 218 9.48 23.08 -23.64
CA ASP A 218 8.82 24.06 -24.50
C ASP A 218 7.41 24.35 -23.95
N ALA A 219 7.27 25.46 -23.25
CA ALA A 219 6.00 25.95 -22.70
C ALA A 219 4.89 26.06 -23.76
N SER A 220 5.28 26.16 -25.05
CA SER A 220 4.35 26.25 -26.19
C SER A 220 3.66 24.92 -26.47
N LEU A 221 4.37 23.78 -26.32
CA LEU A 221 3.81 22.44 -26.51
C LEU A 221 2.86 22.07 -25.36
N ALA A 222 3.22 22.32 -24.11
CA ALA A 222 2.35 22.12 -22.96
C ALA A 222 1.07 22.98 -23.07
N GLY A 223 1.20 24.24 -23.48
CA GLY A 223 0.07 25.15 -23.75
C GLY A 223 -0.80 24.71 -24.95
N THR A 224 -0.19 24.09 -25.94
CA THR A 224 -0.93 23.54 -27.10
C THR A 224 -1.69 22.27 -26.71
N PHE A 225 -1.06 21.38 -25.92
CA PHE A 225 -1.69 20.19 -25.37
C PHE A 225 -2.88 20.55 -24.45
N ALA A 226 -2.68 21.54 -23.55
CA ALA A 226 -3.74 22.05 -22.70
C ALA A 226 -4.91 22.66 -23.50
N ARG A 227 -4.64 23.33 -24.63
CA ARG A 227 -5.68 23.85 -25.54
C ARG A 227 -6.38 22.75 -26.34
N MET A 228 -5.67 21.69 -26.76
CA MET A 228 -6.25 20.58 -27.51
C MET A 228 -7.12 19.65 -26.64
N TYR A 229 -6.79 19.52 -25.38
CA TYR A 229 -7.46 18.62 -24.43
C TYR A 229 -8.10 19.36 -23.24
N GLY A 230 -8.03 20.71 -23.20
CA GLY A 230 -8.67 21.53 -22.17
C GLY A 230 -10.18 21.72 -22.42
N THR A 231 -10.90 21.54 -21.38
CA THR A 231 -12.25 21.93 -20.92
C THR A 231 -13.44 22.09 -21.89
N GLU A 232 -13.30 22.09 -23.21
CA GLU A 232 -14.47 22.30 -24.11
C GLU A 232 -15.19 21.00 -24.52
N HIS A 233 -14.60 19.84 -24.22
CA HIS A 233 -15.20 18.54 -24.55
C HIS A 233 -15.21 17.70 -23.28
N GLY A 234 -16.32 17.66 -22.60
CA GLY A 234 -16.54 16.91 -21.34
C GLY A 234 -16.43 15.40 -21.46
N ASP A 235 -15.39 14.90 -22.12
CA ASP A 235 -15.09 13.48 -22.26
C ASP A 235 -13.99 13.03 -21.25
N ARG A 236 -13.91 11.72 -21.02
CA ARG A 236 -12.96 11.12 -20.08
C ARG A 236 -11.50 11.36 -20.47
N VAL A 237 -11.20 11.60 -21.73
CA VAL A 237 -9.84 11.82 -22.25
C VAL A 237 -9.34 13.20 -21.86
N SER A 238 -10.21 14.21 -21.97
CA SER A 238 -9.90 15.60 -21.57
C SER A 238 -9.66 15.71 -20.07
N GLY A 239 -10.44 15.00 -19.24
CA GLY A 239 -10.25 14.92 -17.79
C GLY A 239 -8.88 14.33 -17.42
N ALA A 240 -8.55 13.15 -17.95
CA ALA A 240 -7.28 12.47 -17.68
C ALA A 240 -6.05 13.27 -18.16
N ALA A 241 -6.17 13.98 -19.30
CA ALA A 241 -5.09 14.86 -19.78
C ALA A 241 -4.88 16.08 -18.88
N GLY A 242 -5.95 16.67 -18.37
CA GLY A 242 -5.90 17.78 -17.40
C GLY A 242 -5.21 17.37 -16.09
N GLU A 243 -5.61 16.23 -15.52
CA GLU A 243 -5.02 15.65 -14.31
C GLU A 243 -3.53 15.37 -14.48
N GLY A 244 -3.12 14.83 -15.64
CA GLY A 244 -1.72 14.58 -15.98
C GLY A 244 -0.88 15.86 -16.05
N LEU A 245 -1.44 16.95 -16.59
CA LEU A 245 -0.76 18.26 -16.65
C LEU A 245 -0.64 18.88 -15.25
N ASP A 246 -1.69 18.85 -14.44
CA ASP A 246 -1.68 19.34 -13.07
C ASP A 246 -0.68 18.59 -12.20
N ALA A 247 -0.61 17.26 -12.36
CA ALA A 247 0.41 16.45 -11.68
C ALA A 247 1.83 16.81 -12.13
N ALA A 248 2.06 17.02 -13.42
CA ALA A 248 3.36 17.43 -13.94
C ALA A 248 3.81 18.81 -13.44
N GLU A 249 2.90 19.77 -13.29
CA GLU A 249 3.19 21.06 -12.69
C GLU A 249 3.50 20.96 -11.20
N LEU A 250 2.78 20.13 -10.45
CA LEU A 250 3.06 19.87 -9.05
C LEU A 250 4.44 19.20 -8.88
N LEU A 251 4.74 18.20 -9.70
CA LEU A 251 6.04 17.51 -9.67
C LEU A 251 7.19 18.44 -10.02
N LYS A 252 7.03 19.38 -10.96
CA LYS A 252 8.04 20.41 -11.23
C LYS A 252 8.35 21.29 -10.00
N ARG A 253 7.32 21.63 -9.21
CA ARG A 253 7.48 22.43 -7.97
C ARG A 253 8.19 21.66 -6.86
N ILE A 254 7.96 20.35 -6.79
CA ILE A 254 8.57 19.43 -5.81
C ILE A 254 10.06 19.20 -6.13
N ASP A 255 10.49 19.42 -7.37
CA ASP A 255 11.85 19.23 -7.89
C ASP A 255 12.42 17.84 -7.56
N PRO A 256 11.88 16.78 -8.18
CA PRO A 256 12.27 15.39 -7.88
C PRO A 256 13.78 15.14 -8.01
N ALA A 257 14.45 15.82 -8.92
CA ALA A 257 15.88 15.63 -9.19
C ALA A 257 16.78 15.98 -7.98
N ARG A 258 16.29 16.78 -7.03
CA ARG A 258 17.05 17.15 -5.82
C ARG A 258 16.81 16.25 -4.63
N TYR A 259 15.94 15.24 -4.78
CA TYR A 259 15.66 14.35 -3.67
C TYR A 259 16.84 13.43 -3.35
N GLU A 260 17.31 13.50 -2.11
CA GLU A 260 18.26 12.57 -1.55
C GLU A 260 17.61 11.80 -0.38
N PRO A 261 17.75 10.46 -0.34
CA PRO A 261 17.37 9.69 0.84
C PRO A 261 18.05 10.20 2.10
N ALA A 262 17.49 9.93 3.26
CA ALA A 262 18.11 10.25 4.53
C ALA A 262 19.55 9.71 4.60
N ALA A 263 20.43 10.39 5.35
CA ALA A 263 21.85 10.08 5.39
C ALA A 263 22.09 8.59 5.74
N GLY A 264 22.86 7.91 4.90
CA GLY A 264 23.20 6.49 5.08
C GLY A 264 22.18 5.50 4.53
N ILE A 265 20.99 5.93 4.11
CA ILE A 265 19.95 5.04 3.56
C ILE A 265 20.26 4.73 2.09
N ARG A 266 20.20 3.43 1.76
CA ARG A 266 20.40 2.94 0.39
C ARG A 266 19.26 2.00 0.02
N TYR A 267 18.53 2.35 -1.04
CA TYR A 267 17.56 1.46 -1.65
C TYR A 267 18.24 0.41 -2.53
N PRO A 268 17.65 -0.79 -2.67
CA PRO A 268 18.10 -1.77 -3.66
C PRO A 268 18.22 -1.15 -5.06
N GLN A 269 19.27 -1.49 -5.80
CA GLN A 269 19.50 -0.98 -7.15
C GLN A 269 18.71 -1.79 -8.19
N THR A 270 17.41 -1.89 -7.97
CA THR A 270 16.41 -2.63 -8.77
C THR A 270 15.24 -1.70 -9.11
N ASP A 271 14.36 -2.14 -10.00
CA ASP A 271 13.15 -1.37 -10.32
C ASP A 271 12.25 -1.21 -9.09
N PHE A 272 12.13 -2.26 -8.28
CA PHE A 272 11.39 -2.20 -7.02
C PHE A 272 11.99 -1.19 -6.03
N GLY A 273 13.30 -1.25 -5.82
CA GLY A 273 13.98 -0.30 -4.93
C GLY A 273 13.85 1.14 -5.42
N ARG A 274 13.90 1.36 -6.74
CA ARG A 274 13.65 2.67 -7.36
C ARG A 274 12.21 3.13 -7.13
N SER A 275 11.23 2.23 -7.30
CA SER A 275 9.81 2.52 -7.03
C SER A 275 9.59 2.98 -5.59
N LEU A 276 10.15 2.28 -4.61
CA LEU A 276 10.02 2.67 -3.19
C LEU A 276 10.72 4.01 -2.89
N ARG A 277 11.89 4.26 -3.48
CA ARG A 277 12.57 5.56 -3.37
C ARG A 277 11.71 6.70 -3.91
N GLN A 278 11.06 6.52 -5.04
CA GLN A 278 10.18 7.52 -5.64
C GLN A 278 8.91 7.73 -4.81
N ILE A 279 8.36 6.69 -4.21
CA ILE A 279 7.24 6.81 -3.26
C ILE A 279 7.68 7.65 -2.04
N ALA A 280 8.84 7.35 -1.45
CA ALA A 280 9.38 8.14 -0.34
C ALA A 280 9.53 9.62 -0.69
N GLN A 281 10.02 9.91 -1.88
CA GLN A 281 10.17 11.25 -2.44
C GLN A 281 8.84 12.00 -2.49
N LEU A 282 7.79 11.39 -3.04
CA LEU A 282 6.46 11.99 -3.11
C LEU A 282 5.85 12.22 -1.72
N VAL A 283 5.98 11.25 -0.82
CA VAL A 283 5.47 11.35 0.56
C VAL A 283 6.19 12.46 1.33
N LYS A 284 7.53 12.51 1.29
CA LYS A 284 8.33 13.53 1.99
C LYS A 284 8.12 14.93 1.42
N ALA A 285 7.85 15.02 0.13
CA ALA A 285 7.53 16.30 -0.53
C ALA A 285 6.11 16.81 -0.23
N GLY A 286 5.28 16.01 0.46
CA GLY A 286 3.89 16.39 0.74
C GLY A 286 3.02 16.49 -0.51
N ALA A 287 3.28 15.63 -1.52
CA ALA A 287 2.57 15.63 -2.80
C ALA A 287 1.07 15.29 -2.69
N GLY A 288 0.59 14.94 -1.51
CA GLY A 288 -0.81 14.60 -1.27
C GLY A 288 -1.16 13.14 -1.56
N VAL A 289 -0.15 12.26 -1.66
CA VAL A 289 -0.35 10.82 -1.88
C VAL A 289 -1.08 10.19 -0.69
N GLU A 290 -2.20 9.58 -0.98
CA GLU A 290 -3.01 8.80 -0.04
C GLU A 290 -2.82 7.29 -0.27
N VAL A 291 -2.65 6.89 -1.52
CA VAL A 291 -2.38 5.50 -1.91
C VAL A 291 -1.20 5.47 -2.88
N ALA A 292 -0.18 4.69 -2.54
CA ALA A 292 0.92 4.35 -3.46
C ALA A 292 0.94 2.85 -3.72
N PHE A 293 1.32 2.45 -4.92
CA PHE A 293 1.37 1.06 -5.34
C PHE A 293 2.72 0.74 -5.99
N ALA A 294 3.32 -0.39 -5.60
CA ALA A 294 4.53 -0.92 -6.20
C ALA A 294 4.42 -2.44 -6.39
N ASP A 295 4.97 -2.92 -7.51
CA ASP A 295 5.06 -4.35 -7.82
C ASP A 295 6.44 -4.90 -7.50
N LEU A 296 6.47 -6.12 -6.99
CA LEU A 296 7.67 -6.95 -6.92
C LEU A 296 7.35 -8.32 -7.51
N GLY A 297 7.83 -8.59 -8.71
CA GLY A 297 7.62 -9.87 -9.41
C GLY A 297 8.66 -10.93 -9.09
N GLY A 298 8.50 -12.11 -9.71
CA GLY A 298 9.49 -13.20 -9.62
C GLY A 298 9.30 -14.13 -8.44
N TRP A 299 8.06 -14.25 -7.94
CA TRP A 299 7.71 -15.16 -6.84
C TRP A 299 7.28 -16.54 -7.31
N ASP A 300 7.10 -16.77 -8.61
CA ASP A 300 6.65 -18.04 -9.19
C ASP A 300 7.79 -19.08 -9.25
N THR A 301 8.15 -19.61 -8.08
CA THR A 301 9.34 -20.44 -7.87
C THR A 301 9.03 -21.93 -7.95
N HIS A 302 8.60 -22.40 -9.13
CA HIS A 302 8.33 -23.82 -9.37
C HIS A 302 9.58 -24.72 -9.38
N VAL A 303 10.74 -24.15 -9.71
CA VAL A 303 11.99 -24.91 -9.89
C VAL A 303 13.09 -24.26 -9.05
N ALA A 304 13.85 -25.05 -8.32
CA ALA A 304 15.03 -24.61 -7.56
C ALA A 304 14.80 -23.34 -6.72
N GLN A 305 13.68 -23.33 -5.98
CA GLN A 305 13.29 -22.21 -5.11
C GLN A 305 14.41 -21.88 -4.11
N GLY A 306 15.03 -22.91 -3.55
CA GLY A 306 16.01 -22.82 -2.49
C GLY A 306 15.39 -22.77 -1.09
N GLY A 307 16.23 -22.93 -0.09
CA GLY A 307 15.90 -22.74 1.33
C GLY A 307 16.37 -21.40 1.84
N ALA A 308 17.25 -21.38 2.84
CA ALA A 308 17.84 -20.15 3.39
C ALA A 308 18.59 -19.30 2.35
N ASP A 309 19.02 -19.91 1.27
CA ASP A 309 19.64 -19.29 0.09
C ASP A 309 18.90 -19.75 -1.18
N GLY A 310 19.06 -19.02 -2.28
CA GLY A 310 18.42 -19.36 -3.56
C GLY A 310 17.59 -18.24 -4.16
N GLN A 311 16.67 -18.60 -5.05
CA GLN A 311 15.85 -17.63 -5.78
C GLN A 311 14.91 -16.87 -4.84
N LEU A 312 14.17 -17.61 -4.00
CA LEU A 312 13.24 -17.03 -3.05
C LEU A 312 13.96 -16.13 -2.05
N ALA A 313 15.09 -16.58 -1.50
CA ALA A 313 15.90 -15.80 -0.56
C ALA A 313 16.34 -14.45 -1.14
N ARG A 314 16.72 -14.41 -2.43
CA ARG A 314 17.06 -13.15 -3.10
C ARG A 314 15.86 -12.20 -3.19
N ARG A 315 14.65 -12.70 -3.53
CA ARG A 315 13.43 -11.89 -3.57
C ARG A 315 13.01 -11.39 -2.20
N LEU A 316 13.12 -12.23 -1.18
CA LEU A 316 12.87 -11.85 0.21
C LEU A 316 13.85 -10.79 0.70
N GLY A 317 15.14 -10.93 0.35
CA GLY A 317 16.17 -9.94 0.67
C GLY A 317 15.90 -8.58 0.00
N GLU A 318 15.48 -8.58 -1.26
CA GLU A 318 15.10 -7.38 -1.99
C GLU A 318 13.89 -6.69 -1.36
N LEU A 319 12.84 -7.46 -1.04
CA LEU A 319 11.65 -6.97 -0.34
C LEU A 319 12.01 -6.34 1.01
N ALA A 320 12.77 -7.07 1.83
CA ALA A 320 13.13 -6.62 3.17
C ALA A 320 14.02 -5.37 3.17
N GLN A 321 15.02 -5.34 2.31
CA GLN A 321 15.91 -4.18 2.16
C GLN A 321 15.14 -2.96 1.63
N GLY A 322 14.24 -3.16 0.66
CA GLY A 322 13.41 -2.10 0.12
C GLY A 322 12.47 -1.51 1.17
N ILE A 323 11.73 -2.35 1.89
CA ILE A 323 10.82 -1.91 2.97
C ILE A 323 11.62 -1.23 4.09
N ARG A 324 12.76 -1.79 4.50
CA ARG A 324 13.59 -1.21 5.55
C ARG A 324 14.15 0.16 5.13
N ALA A 325 14.64 0.28 3.90
CA ALA A 325 15.12 1.56 3.37
C ALA A 325 14.00 2.61 3.35
N LEU A 326 12.80 2.23 2.87
CA LEU A 326 11.63 3.11 2.85
C LEU A 326 11.23 3.57 4.26
N HIS A 327 11.17 2.63 5.21
CA HIS A 327 10.86 2.92 6.61
C HIS A 327 11.85 3.92 7.23
N ASP A 328 13.14 3.65 7.09
CA ASP A 328 14.19 4.46 7.71
C ASP A 328 14.32 5.84 7.02
N ASP A 329 14.06 5.91 5.71
CA ASP A 329 14.07 7.15 4.94
C ASP A 329 12.88 8.07 5.28
N LEU A 330 11.69 7.50 5.49
CA LEU A 330 10.53 8.26 5.96
C LEU A 330 10.65 8.69 7.42
N GLY A 331 11.41 7.93 8.23
CA GLY A 331 11.68 8.26 9.64
C GLY A 331 10.39 8.55 10.43
N GLU A 332 10.30 9.71 11.07
CA GLU A 332 9.10 10.10 11.82
C GLU A 332 7.81 10.15 10.96
N GLY A 333 7.94 10.29 9.64
CA GLY A 333 6.81 10.26 8.70
C GLY A 333 6.10 8.91 8.68
N MET A 334 6.78 7.82 9.08
CA MET A 334 6.19 6.48 9.13
C MET A 334 4.96 6.37 10.04
N ARG A 335 4.80 7.24 11.02
CA ARG A 335 3.59 7.28 11.87
C ARG A 335 2.29 7.56 11.09
N ASP A 336 2.41 8.18 9.90
CA ASP A 336 1.29 8.50 9.02
C ASP A 336 1.24 7.55 7.79
N VAL A 337 2.09 6.53 7.77
CA VAL A 337 2.21 5.57 6.67
C VAL A 337 1.92 4.16 7.15
N VAL A 338 1.15 3.41 6.36
CA VAL A 338 1.01 1.95 6.47
C VAL A 338 1.52 1.32 5.18
N ILE A 339 2.39 0.32 5.30
CA ILE A 339 2.82 -0.54 4.20
C ILE A 339 2.07 -1.86 4.32
N LEU A 340 1.41 -2.30 3.26
CA LEU A 340 0.68 -3.55 3.16
C LEU A 340 1.25 -4.40 2.03
N THR A 341 1.69 -5.64 2.32
CA THR A 341 2.05 -6.58 1.27
C THR A 341 0.85 -7.46 0.90
N MET A 342 0.72 -7.80 -0.37
CA MET A 342 -0.30 -8.73 -0.86
C MET A 342 0.26 -9.61 -1.97
N SER A 343 -0.29 -10.79 -2.13
CA SER A 343 0.02 -11.74 -3.20
C SER A 343 -1.26 -12.48 -3.57
N GLU A 344 -1.37 -12.94 -4.80
CA GLU A 344 -2.62 -13.48 -5.36
C GLU A 344 -3.08 -14.78 -4.67
N PHE A 345 -2.14 -15.66 -4.31
CA PHE A 345 -2.34 -16.87 -3.50
C PHE A 345 -0.99 -17.31 -2.92
N GLY A 346 -0.99 -18.38 -2.11
CA GLY A 346 0.22 -19.00 -1.56
C GLY A 346 0.72 -20.19 -2.41
N ARG A 347 1.63 -20.95 -1.83
CA ARG A 347 2.22 -22.13 -2.45
C ARG A 347 1.78 -23.41 -1.75
N THR A 348 1.94 -24.56 -2.45
CA THR A 348 1.72 -25.88 -1.86
C THR A 348 2.50 -26.05 -0.57
N VAL A 349 1.94 -26.83 0.39
CA VAL A 349 2.66 -27.14 1.62
C VAL A 349 3.87 -28.00 1.32
N ALA A 350 3.72 -29.02 0.49
CA ALA A 350 4.83 -29.87 0.07
C ALA A 350 5.66 -29.20 -1.03
N GLU A 351 6.99 -29.44 -0.98
CA GLU A 351 7.86 -29.18 -2.12
C GLU A 351 7.53 -30.10 -3.29
N ASN A 352 7.77 -29.64 -4.51
CA ASN A 352 7.60 -30.45 -5.72
C ASN A 352 8.90 -31.19 -6.11
N GLY A 353 8.83 -32.04 -7.14
CA GLY A 353 9.95 -32.86 -7.60
C GLY A 353 11.15 -32.08 -8.17
N THR A 354 11.04 -30.77 -8.36
CA THR A 354 12.09 -29.88 -8.92
C THR A 354 12.69 -28.94 -7.87
N GLY A 355 12.45 -29.17 -6.58
CA GLY A 355 12.96 -28.34 -5.48
C GLY A 355 12.36 -26.94 -5.44
N GLY A 356 11.10 -26.84 -5.85
CA GLY A 356 10.27 -25.64 -5.76
C GLY A 356 8.93 -25.98 -5.14
N THR A 357 7.93 -25.10 -5.38
CA THR A 357 6.54 -25.28 -4.92
C THR A 357 5.56 -24.95 -6.03
N ASP A 358 4.43 -25.63 -6.06
CA ASP A 358 3.36 -25.36 -7.00
C ASP A 358 2.36 -24.34 -6.42
N HIS A 359 1.39 -23.89 -7.24
CA HIS A 359 0.36 -22.98 -6.79
C HIS A 359 -0.47 -23.59 -5.69
N GLY A 360 -0.62 -22.86 -4.60
CA GLY A 360 -1.38 -23.25 -3.42
C GLY A 360 -2.57 -22.34 -3.14
N HIS A 361 -2.87 -22.08 -1.86
CA HIS A 361 -4.04 -21.32 -1.49
C HIS A 361 -3.71 -20.19 -0.50
N ALA A 362 -3.64 -20.46 0.82
CA ALA A 362 -3.32 -19.43 1.80
C ALA A 362 -1.86 -18.97 1.74
N ASN A 363 -1.66 -17.72 2.10
CA ASN A 363 -0.37 -17.03 2.15
C ASN A 363 -0.20 -16.33 3.51
N CYS A 364 0.77 -15.42 3.60
CA CYS A 364 0.87 -14.45 4.67
C CYS A 364 0.86 -13.02 4.12
N MET A 365 0.48 -12.07 4.97
CA MET A 365 0.48 -10.64 4.68
C MET A 365 1.28 -9.91 5.75
N PHE A 366 2.07 -8.91 5.34
CA PHE A 366 2.78 -8.00 6.25
C PHE A 366 2.06 -6.66 6.28
N VAL A 367 1.87 -6.13 7.48
CA VAL A 367 1.33 -4.79 7.71
C VAL A 367 2.32 -4.04 8.60
N LEU A 368 2.88 -2.94 8.10
CA LEU A 368 3.91 -2.17 8.81
C LEU A 368 3.50 -0.70 8.89
N GLY A 369 3.88 -0.03 9.96
CA GLY A 369 3.72 1.42 10.10
C GLY A 369 3.42 1.89 11.52
N GLY A 370 3.17 3.20 11.66
CA GLY A 370 3.07 3.83 12.97
C GLY A 370 1.86 3.44 13.81
N ASP A 371 0.71 3.16 13.17
CA ASP A 371 -0.52 2.76 13.87
C ASP A 371 -0.68 1.24 13.99
N VAL A 372 0.34 0.47 13.54
CA VAL A 372 0.29 -0.99 13.51
C VAL A 372 0.48 -1.58 14.91
N ARG A 373 -0.35 -2.54 15.25
CA ARG A 373 -0.21 -3.38 16.45
C ARG A 373 0.68 -4.59 16.18
N GLY A 374 1.93 -4.33 15.87
CA GLY A 374 2.90 -5.35 15.48
C GLY A 374 3.49 -6.16 16.62
N GLY A 375 4.55 -6.92 16.29
CA GLY A 375 5.20 -7.86 17.22
C GLY A 375 4.35 -9.11 17.47
N ARG A 376 3.53 -9.49 16.48
CA ARG A 376 2.62 -10.64 16.54
C ARG A 376 2.46 -11.29 15.18
N VAL A 377 2.31 -12.62 15.20
CA VAL A 377 1.77 -13.39 14.09
C VAL A 377 0.30 -13.63 14.38
N LEU A 378 -0.55 -13.13 13.52
CA LEU A 378 -2.02 -13.15 13.62
C LEU A 378 -2.59 -14.18 12.64
N GLY A 379 -3.82 -14.60 12.88
CA GLY A 379 -4.55 -15.61 12.11
C GLY A 379 -4.69 -16.91 12.92
N ASP A 380 -5.74 -17.67 12.59
CA ASP A 380 -5.97 -18.95 13.21
C ASP A 380 -5.13 -19.99 12.48
N TRP A 381 -4.01 -20.41 13.08
CA TRP A 381 -3.12 -21.39 12.45
C TRP A 381 -3.81 -22.75 12.37
N PRO A 382 -4.03 -23.28 11.15
CA PRO A 382 -4.77 -24.54 10.99
C PRO A 382 -3.91 -25.78 11.22
N GLY A 383 -2.55 -25.63 11.25
CA GLY A 383 -1.61 -26.74 11.21
C GLY A 383 -1.32 -27.24 9.79
N LEU A 384 -0.35 -28.15 9.69
CA LEU A 384 0.10 -28.73 8.41
C LEU A 384 -0.09 -30.26 8.32
N ALA A 385 -0.78 -30.89 9.28
CA ALA A 385 -1.16 -32.28 9.14
C ALA A 385 -2.12 -32.50 7.96
N PRO A 386 -2.06 -33.60 7.22
CA PRO A 386 -2.82 -33.79 5.99
C PRO A 386 -4.32 -33.49 6.08
N GLU A 387 -4.95 -33.83 7.22
CA GLU A 387 -6.36 -33.56 7.51
C GLU A 387 -6.70 -32.09 7.78
N GLN A 388 -5.67 -31.26 8.06
CA GLN A 388 -5.79 -29.81 8.31
C GLN A 388 -5.66 -29.00 7.03
N LEU A 389 -5.16 -29.62 5.95
CA LEU A 389 -4.90 -28.95 4.70
C LEU A 389 -6.18 -28.77 3.87
N ASN A 390 -6.19 -27.73 3.06
CA ASN A 390 -7.16 -27.57 1.99
C ASN A 390 -6.88 -28.59 0.90
N GLU A 391 -7.85 -29.45 0.59
CA GLU A 391 -7.73 -30.56 -0.37
C GLU A 391 -6.54 -31.51 -0.08
N GLY A 392 -6.10 -31.61 1.19
CA GLY A 392 -4.94 -32.41 1.58
C GLY A 392 -3.60 -31.92 1.02
N ARG A 393 -3.51 -30.69 0.51
CA ARG A 393 -2.39 -30.18 -0.28
C ARG A 393 -1.91 -28.79 0.14
N ASP A 394 -2.83 -27.84 0.28
CA ASP A 394 -2.51 -26.43 0.47
C ASP A 394 -2.78 -25.97 1.89
N LEU A 395 -2.06 -24.95 2.36
CA LEU A 395 -2.41 -24.27 3.60
C LEU A 395 -3.86 -23.74 3.49
N LYS A 396 -4.68 -24.08 4.48
CA LYS A 396 -6.08 -23.62 4.54
C LYS A 396 -6.17 -22.13 4.79
N VAL A 397 -7.02 -21.42 4.06
CA VAL A 397 -7.35 -20.01 4.34
C VAL A 397 -8.23 -19.95 5.60
N THR A 398 -7.74 -19.32 6.65
CA THR A 398 -8.47 -19.05 7.89
C THR A 398 -8.77 -17.56 8.06
N THR A 399 -8.08 -16.71 7.31
CA THR A 399 -8.30 -15.26 7.28
C THR A 399 -8.60 -14.83 5.84
N ASP A 400 -9.77 -14.27 5.61
CA ASP A 400 -10.07 -13.63 4.33
C ASP A 400 -9.20 -12.36 4.21
N PHE A 401 -8.49 -12.21 3.09
CA PHE A 401 -7.63 -11.04 2.87
C PHE A 401 -8.37 -9.71 3.00
N ARG A 402 -9.67 -9.70 2.69
CA ARG A 402 -10.53 -8.51 2.81
C ARG A 402 -10.75 -8.06 4.25
N ASP A 403 -10.61 -8.95 5.24
CA ASP A 403 -10.65 -8.57 6.67
C ASP A 403 -9.52 -7.58 7.00
N VAL A 404 -8.33 -7.82 6.44
CA VAL A 404 -7.15 -6.95 6.62
C VAL A 404 -7.30 -5.68 5.80
N PHE A 405 -7.74 -5.80 4.53
CA PHE A 405 -7.93 -4.64 3.65
C PHE A 405 -8.98 -3.68 4.21
N ALA A 406 -10.09 -4.20 4.72
CA ALA A 406 -11.16 -3.40 5.31
C ALA A 406 -10.69 -2.68 6.59
N GLU A 407 -9.92 -3.35 7.44
CA GLU A 407 -9.34 -2.72 8.63
C GLU A 407 -8.40 -1.57 8.24
N VAL A 408 -7.54 -1.77 7.25
CA VAL A 408 -6.62 -0.73 6.75
C VAL A 408 -7.38 0.42 6.11
N ALA A 409 -8.36 0.13 5.24
CA ALA A 409 -9.18 1.15 4.61
C ALA A 409 -9.95 1.99 5.63
N GLY A 410 -10.57 1.34 6.62
CA GLY A 410 -11.38 2.02 7.64
C GLY A 410 -10.55 2.77 8.66
N LYS A 411 -9.61 2.09 9.32
CA LYS A 411 -8.86 2.68 10.45
C LYS A 411 -7.74 3.62 10.00
N HIS A 412 -7.02 3.28 8.91
CA HIS A 412 -5.89 4.08 8.47
C HIS A 412 -6.30 5.18 7.50
N LEU A 413 -7.05 4.86 6.47
CA LEU A 413 -7.45 5.85 5.46
C LEU A 413 -8.76 6.55 5.78
N GLY A 414 -9.54 6.07 6.77
CA GLY A 414 -10.77 6.72 7.22
C GLY A 414 -11.97 6.50 6.30
N ALA A 415 -11.97 5.42 5.50
CA ALA A 415 -13.13 5.06 4.70
C ALA A 415 -14.30 4.65 5.60
N THR A 416 -15.43 5.36 5.50
CA THR A 416 -16.60 5.15 6.37
C THR A 416 -17.62 4.16 5.79
N HIS A 417 -17.70 4.06 4.46
CA HIS A 417 -18.63 3.18 3.75
C HIS A 417 -17.86 1.96 3.17
N LEU A 418 -17.42 1.06 4.07
CA LEU A 418 -16.66 -0.13 3.68
C LEU A 418 -17.48 -1.10 2.80
N ASP A 419 -18.79 -1.08 2.88
CA ASP A 419 -19.70 -1.81 1.99
C ASP A 419 -19.58 -1.37 0.51
N ARG A 420 -19.25 -0.10 0.27
CA ARG A 420 -18.97 0.42 -1.08
C ARG A 420 -17.55 0.08 -1.55
N VAL A 421 -16.60 0.01 -0.61
CA VAL A 421 -15.23 -0.42 -0.92
C VAL A 421 -15.17 -1.91 -1.20
N PHE A 422 -15.92 -2.72 -0.45
CA PHE A 422 -15.94 -4.18 -0.55
C PHE A 422 -17.37 -4.68 -0.83
N PRO A 423 -17.92 -4.47 -2.03
CA PRO A 423 -19.30 -4.83 -2.34
C PRO A 423 -19.54 -6.33 -2.18
N GLY A 424 -20.62 -6.68 -1.45
CA GLY A 424 -21.00 -8.05 -1.18
C GLY A 424 -20.18 -8.75 -0.10
N PHE A 425 -19.29 -8.04 0.58
CA PHE A 425 -18.52 -8.55 1.70
C PHE A 425 -18.93 -7.86 3.01
N ASP A 426 -19.07 -8.63 4.08
CA ASP A 426 -19.23 -8.06 5.42
C ASP A 426 -17.89 -7.48 5.91
N ALA A 427 -17.69 -6.19 5.68
CA ALA A 427 -16.50 -5.45 6.11
C ALA A 427 -16.68 -4.80 7.49
N SER A 428 -17.55 -5.35 8.34
CA SER A 428 -17.81 -4.80 9.66
C SER A 428 -16.58 -4.88 10.58
N PRO A 429 -16.45 -3.98 11.58
CA PRO A 429 -15.35 -4.00 12.53
C PRO A 429 -15.18 -5.31 13.31
N ALA A 430 -16.24 -6.13 13.41
CA ALA A 430 -16.19 -7.44 14.04
C ALA A 430 -15.27 -8.44 13.30
N ARG A 431 -15.02 -8.20 12.02
CA ARG A 431 -14.12 -9.01 11.20
C ARG A 431 -12.68 -8.53 11.18
N PHE A 432 -12.40 -7.37 11.71
CA PHE A 432 -11.04 -6.82 11.75
C PHE A 432 -10.10 -7.73 12.55
N ARG A 433 -8.88 -7.86 12.06
CA ARG A 433 -7.87 -8.75 12.66
C ARG A 433 -7.05 -8.09 13.77
N GLY A 434 -7.29 -6.82 14.04
CA GLY A 434 -6.59 -6.05 15.05
C GLY A 434 -5.14 -5.76 14.66
N VAL A 435 -4.87 -5.61 13.36
CA VAL A 435 -3.55 -5.20 12.84
C VAL A 435 -3.26 -3.73 13.10
N LEU A 436 -4.31 -2.92 13.28
CA LEU A 436 -4.20 -1.50 13.61
C LEU A 436 -4.81 -1.18 14.98
N SER A 437 -4.34 -0.07 15.59
CA SER A 437 -4.84 0.44 16.87
C SER A 437 -6.23 1.08 16.79
#